data_c068842816b6f729fb4bb758a91d2fcf
#
_entry.id   c068842816b6f729fb4bb758a91d2fcf
#
_cell.length_a   1.000
_cell.length_b   1.000
_cell.length_c   1.000
_cell.angle_alpha   90.00
_cell.angle_beta   90.00
_cell.angle_gamma   90.00
#
_symmetry.space_group_name_H-M   'P 1'
#
loop_
_entity.id
_entity.type
_entity.pdbx_description
1 polymer ?
#
loop_
_entity_poly.entity_id
_entity_poly.type
_entity_poly.pdbx_seq_one_letter_code
_entity_poly.pdbx_strand_id
1 'polypeptide(L)'
;MKYYLKEEFLHDNNVKNAGNKARNDVEEIVKREGYQGLVLSVDNWYEMSTLKAQLHKSKAFGQALNQLKQGDELLIQFPMLHHSFFTTHHVKKAQKKGVKVQFIIHDLEVLRYANLDTVPLKHNIRVQIQESGLLAAADGIIAHNPIMKSVLVDKGIAADKIVSLGIFDY
;
A
#
# COMPACT_ATOMS: atom_id res chain seq x y z
N MET A 1 -10.64 -15.96 4.12
CA MET A 1 -11.36 -15.14 3.11
C MET A 1 -10.37 -14.24 2.41
N LYS A 2 -10.74 -13.62 1.26
CA LYS A 2 -9.88 -12.68 0.52
C LYS A 2 -10.44 -11.28 0.65
N TYR A 3 -9.58 -10.34 1.03
CA TYR A 3 -9.92 -8.92 1.21
C TYR A 3 -8.98 -8.04 0.40
N TYR A 4 -9.48 -6.89 -0.07
CA TYR A 4 -8.65 -5.79 -0.54
C TYR A 4 -8.90 -4.55 0.33
N LEU A 5 -7.84 -3.79 0.61
CA LEU A 5 -7.97 -2.55 1.38
C LEU A 5 -8.61 -1.47 0.50
N LYS A 6 -9.81 -1.04 0.84
CA LYS A 6 -10.52 0.06 0.19
C LYS A 6 -10.29 1.33 0.98
N GLU A 7 -9.43 2.22 0.47
CA GLU A 7 -9.16 3.52 1.08
C GLU A 7 -10.18 4.55 0.60
N GLU A 8 -10.97 5.11 1.51
CA GLU A 8 -11.99 6.10 1.19
C GLU A 8 -11.52 7.53 1.49
N PHE A 9 -11.79 8.44 0.56
CA PHE A 9 -11.64 9.88 0.75
C PHE A 9 -13.00 10.50 1.01
N LEU A 10 -13.18 11.15 2.15
CA LEU A 10 -14.42 11.83 2.48
C LEU A 10 -14.69 13.11 1.65
N HIS A 11 -13.70 13.57 0.90
CA HIS A 11 -13.78 14.78 0.07
C HIS A 11 -13.42 14.52 -1.39
N ASP A 12 -13.63 13.32 -1.90
CA ASP A 12 -13.42 13.06 -3.33
C ASP A 12 -14.59 13.62 -4.14
N ASN A 13 -14.53 14.93 -4.39
CA ASN A 13 -15.40 15.60 -5.35
C ASN A 13 -14.98 15.16 -6.75
N ASN A 14 -15.33 13.93 -7.17
CA ASN A 14 -15.33 13.46 -8.57
C ASN A 14 -14.16 13.93 -9.45
N VAL A 15 -12.97 14.14 -8.87
CA VAL A 15 -11.78 14.49 -9.65
C VAL A 15 -11.30 13.24 -10.36
N LYS A 16 -11.72 13.11 -11.61
CA LYS A 16 -11.19 12.06 -12.51
C LYS A 16 -9.72 12.34 -12.77
N ASN A 17 -8.84 11.66 -12.06
CA ASN A 17 -7.41 11.65 -12.36
C ASN A 17 -6.96 10.22 -12.72
N ALA A 18 -5.85 10.12 -13.46
CA ALA A 18 -5.34 8.84 -13.92
C ALA A 18 -4.99 7.87 -12.77
N GLY A 19 -4.52 8.40 -11.63
CA GLY A 19 -4.19 7.59 -10.46
C GLY A 19 -5.41 6.92 -9.83
N ASN A 20 -6.54 7.62 -9.77
CA ASN A 20 -7.80 7.06 -9.25
C ASN A 20 -8.34 5.98 -10.20
N LYS A 21 -8.20 6.16 -11.53
CA LYS A 21 -8.64 5.16 -12.49
C LYS A 21 -7.94 3.83 -12.27
N ALA A 22 -6.61 3.81 -12.23
CA ALA A 22 -5.84 2.57 -12.04
C ALA A 22 -6.24 1.82 -10.76
N ARG A 23 -6.48 2.55 -9.67
CA ARG A 23 -6.94 1.95 -8.42
C ARG A 23 -8.33 1.35 -8.53
N ASN A 24 -9.26 2.06 -9.17
CA ASN A 24 -10.63 1.59 -9.38
C ASN A 24 -10.66 0.34 -10.27
N ASP A 25 -9.85 0.31 -11.34
CA ASP A 25 -9.75 -0.83 -12.24
C ASP A 25 -9.26 -2.09 -11.47
N VAL A 26 -8.24 -1.94 -10.61
CA VAL A 26 -7.79 -3.03 -9.72
C VAL A 26 -8.90 -3.47 -8.77
N GLU A 27 -9.63 -2.53 -8.16
CA GLU A 27 -10.75 -2.88 -7.27
C GLU A 27 -11.84 -3.67 -7.99
N GLU A 28 -12.18 -3.31 -9.23
CA GLU A 28 -13.16 -4.05 -10.03
C GLU A 28 -12.68 -5.46 -10.35
N ILE A 29 -11.41 -5.61 -10.74
CA ILE A 29 -10.81 -6.91 -11.04
C ILE A 29 -10.85 -7.82 -9.80
N VAL A 30 -10.35 -7.34 -8.66
CA VAL A 30 -10.29 -8.16 -7.45
C VAL A 30 -11.66 -8.50 -6.89
N LYS A 31 -12.66 -7.63 -7.06
CA LYS A 31 -14.07 -7.96 -6.72
C LYS A 31 -14.60 -9.12 -7.54
N ARG A 32 -14.31 -9.16 -8.86
CA ARG A 32 -14.67 -10.28 -9.74
C ARG A 32 -13.98 -11.58 -9.31
N GLU A 33 -12.77 -11.48 -8.75
CA GLU A 33 -12.01 -12.61 -8.18
C GLU A 33 -12.44 -13.00 -6.74
N GLY A 34 -13.54 -12.44 -6.25
CA GLY A 34 -14.16 -12.78 -4.98
C GLY A 34 -13.54 -12.10 -3.75
N TYR A 35 -12.75 -11.06 -3.94
CA TYR A 35 -12.26 -10.25 -2.83
C TYR A 35 -13.37 -9.33 -2.28
N GLN A 36 -13.38 -9.17 -0.96
CA GLN A 36 -14.28 -8.25 -0.26
C GLN A 36 -13.54 -6.97 0.14
N GLY A 37 -14.22 -5.83 0.05
CA GLY A 37 -13.64 -4.55 0.46
C GLY A 37 -13.50 -4.45 1.97
N LEU A 38 -12.28 -4.28 2.47
CA LEU A 38 -12.00 -3.88 3.83
C LEU A 38 -11.86 -2.36 3.87
N VAL A 39 -12.88 -1.67 4.36
CA VAL A 39 -12.92 -0.20 4.30
C VAL A 39 -11.96 0.42 5.30
N LEU A 40 -11.11 1.33 4.81
CA LEU A 40 -10.28 2.22 5.61
C LEU A 40 -10.73 3.67 5.34
N SER A 41 -11.46 4.24 6.27
CA SER A 41 -11.87 5.64 6.27
C SER A 41 -11.11 6.42 7.32
N VAL A 42 -10.58 7.58 6.96
CA VAL A 42 -9.82 8.45 7.87
C VAL A 42 -10.30 9.88 7.70
N ASP A 43 -11.12 10.31 8.66
CA ASP A 43 -11.78 11.62 8.64
C ASP A 43 -10.84 12.73 9.11
N ASN A 44 -10.95 13.91 8.50
CA ASN A 44 -10.40 15.19 8.98
C ASN A 44 -8.92 15.19 9.40
N TRP A 45 -8.13 14.22 8.91
CA TRP A 45 -6.71 14.11 9.29
C TRP A 45 -5.88 15.33 8.84
N TYR A 46 -6.30 16.01 7.79
CA TYR A 46 -5.62 17.20 7.23
C TYR A 46 -5.77 18.45 8.13
N GLU A 47 -6.77 18.47 9.01
CA GLU A 47 -6.96 19.53 10.01
C GLU A 47 -6.15 19.30 11.29
N MET A 48 -5.50 18.15 11.40
CA MET A 48 -4.76 17.74 12.59
C MET A 48 -3.28 18.14 12.49
N SER A 49 -2.63 18.34 13.64
CA SER A 49 -1.16 18.37 13.67
C SER A 49 -0.58 17.06 13.19
N THR A 50 0.62 17.10 12.61
CA THR A 50 1.26 15.92 11.99
C THR A 50 1.24 14.68 12.88
N LEU A 51 1.58 14.81 14.16
CA LEU A 51 1.60 13.67 15.08
C LEU A 51 0.19 13.12 15.33
N LYS A 52 -0.80 13.98 15.54
CA LYS A 52 -2.19 13.57 15.73
C LYS A 52 -2.71 12.85 14.48
N ALA A 53 -2.45 13.38 13.30
CA ALA A 53 -2.82 12.75 12.02
C ALA A 53 -2.20 11.36 11.87
N GLN A 54 -0.91 11.18 12.22
CA GLN A 54 -0.24 9.88 12.17
C GLN A 54 -0.88 8.87 13.12
N LEU A 55 -1.20 9.26 14.35
CA LEU A 55 -1.86 8.40 15.33
C LEU A 55 -3.30 8.07 14.90
N HIS A 56 -4.02 9.04 14.34
CA HIS A 56 -5.39 8.85 13.84
C HIS A 56 -5.43 7.84 12.69
N LYS A 57 -4.58 8.02 11.67
CA LYS A 57 -4.41 7.07 10.57
C LYS A 57 -4.02 5.67 11.08
N SER A 58 -3.07 5.60 12.01
CA SER A 58 -2.64 4.35 12.63
C SER A 58 -3.79 3.62 13.32
N LYS A 59 -4.61 4.34 14.10
CA LYS A 59 -5.77 3.77 14.79
C LYS A 59 -6.79 3.22 13.80
N ALA A 60 -7.16 3.98 12.78
CA ALA A 60 -8.11 3.56 11.76
C ALA A 60 -7.62 2.31 11.03
N PHE A 61 -6.36 2.29 10.59
CA PHE A 61 -5.75 1.13 9.93
C PHE A 61 -5.72 -0.10 10.85
N GLY A 62 -5.32 0.07 12.12
CA GLY A 62 -5.34 -1.01 13.10
C GLY A 62 -6.74 -1.56 13.34
N GLN A 63 -7.79 -0.72 13.38
CA GLN A 63 -9.18 -1.15 13.51
C GLN A 63 -9.65 -1.95 12.29
N ALA A 64 -9.30 -1.51 11.08
CA ALA A 64 -9.61 -2.25 9.86
C ALA A 64 -8.97 -3.65 9.91
N LEU A 65 -7.66 -3.75 10.17
CA LEU A 65 -6.96 -5.03 10.20
C LEU A 65 -7.37 -5.95 11.35
N ASN A 66 -7.94 -5.41 12.43
CA ASN A 66 -8.44 -6.23 13.55
C ASN A 66 -9.65 -7.10 13.18
N GLN A 67 -10.35 -6.78 12.10
CA GLN A 67 -11.48 -7.58 11.58
C GLN A 67 -11.01 -8.89 10.92
N LEU A 68 -9.74 -8.95 10.49
CA LEU A 68 -9.16 -10.10 9.81
C LEU A 68 -8.86 -11.23 10.78
N LYS A 69 -8.99 -12.46 10.29
CA LYS A 69 -8.81 -13.72 11.03
C LYS A 69 -7.66 -14.53 10.45
N GLN A 70 -7.22 -15.53 11.18
CA GLN A 70 -6.24 -16.50 10.69
C GLN A 70 -6.70 -17.15 9.37
N GLY A 71 -5.82 -17.20 8.40
CA GLY A 71 -6.08 -17.74 7.06
C GLY A 71 -6.71 -16.75 6.09
N ASP A 72 -7.00 -15.52 6.52
CA ASP A 72 -7.43 -14.45 5.61
C ASP A 72 -6.25 -13.94 4.78
N GLU A 73 -6.55 -13.46 3.57
CA GLU A 73 -5.61 -12.78 2.67
C GLU A 73 -6.05 -11.32 2.51
N LEU A 74 -5.10 -10.39 2.59
CA LEU A 74 -5.32 -8.97 2.39
C LEU A 74 -4.44 -8.46 1.25
N LEU A 75 -5.05 -7.87 0.23
CA LEU A 75 -4.38 -7.12 -0.83
C LEU A 75 -4.44 -5.62 -0.54
N ILE A 76 -3.29 -4.97 -0.57
CA ILE A 76 -3.16 -3.52 -0.36
C ILE A 76 -2.59 -2.90 -1.63
N GLN A 77 -3.19 -1.81 -2.09
CA GLN A 77 -2.67 -1.02 -3.20
C GLN A 77 -1.60 -0.04 -2.70
N PHE A 78 -0.41 -0.06 -3.30
CA PHE A 78 0.70 0.78 -2.93
C PHE A 78 1.04 1.81 -4.04
N PRO A 79 1.35 3.08 -3.71
CA PRO A 79 1.45 3.66 -2.38
C PRO A 79 0.10 3.81 -1.70
N MET A 80 0.06 3.63 -0.38
CA MET A 80 -1.15 3.84 0.41
C MET A 80 -1.47 5.31 0.57
N LEU A 81 -2.74 5.66 0.50
CA LEU A 81 -3.23 7.04 0.64
C LEU A 81 -3.24 7.49 2.12
N HIS A 82 -3.60 6.58 3.00
CA HIS A 82 -3.69 6.82 4.44
C HIS A 82 -2.53 6.18 5.23
N HIS A 83 -1.33 6.16 4.64
CA HIS A 83 -0.15 5.63 5.31
C HIS A 83 0.18 6.39 6.61
N SER A 84 0.65 5.65 7.62
CA SER A 84 1.23 6.18 8.87
C SER A 84 2.58 5.54 9.17
N PHE A 85 3.38 6.15 10.06
CA PHE A 85 4.65 5.54 10.52
C PHE A 85 4.47 4.18 11.19
N PHE A 86 3.26 3.86 11.64
CA PHE A 86 2.95 2.60 12.33
C PHE A 86 2.31 1.55 11.41
N THR A 87 2.14 1.83 10.11
CA THR A 87 1.48 0.91 9.16
C THR A 87 2.19 -0.44 9.12
N THR A 88 3.52 -0.46 9.03
CA THR A 88 4.31 -1.70 9.05
C THR A 88 4.10 -2.51 10.32
N HIS A 89 3.97 -1.85 11.48
CA HIS A 89 3.67 -2.53 12.75
C HIS A 89 2.33 -3.26 12.69
N HIS A 90 1.28 -2.61 12.17
CA HIS A 90 -0.04 -3.22 12.04
C HIS A 90 -0.05 -4.38 11.05
N VAL A 91 0.66 -4.26 9.92
CA VAL A 91 0.84 -5.36 8.96
C VAL A 91 1.47 -6.57 9.65
N LYS A 92 2.62 -6.38 10.33
CA LYS A 92 3.29 -7.45 11.07
C LYS A 92 2.40 -8.06 12.18
N LYS A 93 1.56 -7.24 12.82
CA LYS A 93 0.59 -7.73 13.82
C LYS A 93 -0.48 -8.61 13.18
N ALA A 94 -1.00 -8.25 12.00
CA ALA A 94 -1.95 -9.07 11.27
C ALA A 94 -1.32 -10.40 10.81
N GLN A 95 -0.08 -10.35 10.30
CA GLN A 95 0.68 -11.54 9.92
C GLN A 95 0.91 -12.51 11.09
N LYS A 96 1.20 -11.99 12.29
CA LYS A 96 1.30 -12.81 13.50
C LYS A 96 0.00 -13.52 13.88
N LYS A 97 -1.15 -13.02 13.43
CA LYS A 97 -2.45 -13.69 13.56
C LYS A 97 -2.70 -14.74 12.47
N GLY A 98 -1.77 -14.90 11.52
CA GLY A 98 -1.90 -15.80 10.37
C GLY A 98 -2.63 -15.20 9.17
N VAL A 99 -2.71 -13.86 9.06
CA VAL A 99 -3.19 -13.16 7.87
C VAL A 99 -2.06 -13.04 6.87
N LYS A 100 -2.30 -13.35 5.60
CA LYS A 100 -1.36 -13.14 4.50
C LYS A 100 -1.56 -11.75 3.91
N VAL A 101 -0.51 -10.93 3.87
CA VAL A 101 -0.58 -9.54 3.37
C VAL A 101 0.23 -9.40 2.09
N GLN A 102 -0.45 -8.96 1.02
CA GLN A 102 0.12 -8.78 -0.30
C GLN A 102 -0.03 -7.32 -0.75
N PHE A 103 0.90 -6.85 -1.58
CA PHE A 103 0.83 -5.52 -2.16
C PHE A 103 0.78 -5.59 -3.67
N ILE A 104 -0.08 -4.77 -4.29
CA ILE A 104 0.02 -4.41 -5.70
C ILE A 104 0.58 -3.00 -5.82
N ILE A 105 1.66 -2.86 -6.57
CA ILE A 105 2.42 -1.61 -6.64
C ILE A 105 2.03 -0.86 -7.90
N HIS A 106 1.45 0.33 -7.74
CA HIS A 106 1.18 1.25 -8.85
C HIS A 106 2.40 2.12 -9.16
N ASP A 107 3.14 2.51 -8.13
CA ASP A 107 4.27 3.42 -8.26
C ASP A 107 5.27 3.26 -7.11
N LEU A 108 6.54 3.56 -7.40
CA LEU A 108 7.61 3.60 -6.42
C LEU A 108 8.26 4.99 -6.46
N GLU A 109 8.27 5.68 -5.32
CA GLU A 109 8.90 7.01 -5.23
C GLU A 109 10.40 6.95 -5.59
N VAL A 110 11.07 5.86 -5.27
CA VAL A 110 12.48 5.67 -5.64
C VAL A 110 12.71 5.73 -7.15
N LEU A 111 11.75 5.27 -7.97
CA LEU A 111 11.87 5.36 -9.43
C LEU A 111 11.63 6.78 -9.94
N ARG A 112 10.78 7.56 -9.28
CA ARG A 112 10.52 8.96 -9.62
C ARG A 112 11.74 9.84 -9.38
N TYR A 113 12.51 9.55 -8.35
CA TYR A 113 13.65 10.36 -7.92
C TYR A 113 15.02 9.79 -8.33
N ALA A 114 15.05 8.69 -9.08
CA ALA A 114 16.29 8.04 -9.53
C ALA A 114 17.23 8.96 -10.30
N ASN A 115 16.70 10.02 -10.93
CA ASN A 115 17.47 10.97 -11.75
C ASN A 115 17.65 12.36 -11.06
N LEU A 116 17.32 12.50 -9.78
CA LEU A 116 17.46 13.77 -9.07
C LEU A 116 18.68 13.74 -8.15
N ASP A 117 19.70 14.53 -8.47
CA ASP A 117 20.95 14.62 -7.71
C ASP A 117 20.76 15.17 -6.27
N THR A 118 19.59 15.74 -5.97
CA THR A 118 19.30 16.35 -4.66
C THR A 118 17.90 16.01 -4.18
N VAL A 119 17.75 14.88 -3.51
CA VAL A 119 16.53 14.56 -2.79
C VAL A 119 16.66 15.03 -1.33
N PRO A 120 15.74 15.87 -0.80
CA PRO A 120 15.83 16.32 0.58
C PRO A 120 15.90 15.15 1.57
N LEU A 121 16.77 15.23 2.58
CA LEU A 121 16.98 14.17 3.57
C LEU A 121 15.69 13.68 4.23
N LYS A 122 14.76 14.58 4.55
CA LYS A 122 13.44 14.24 5.11
C LYS A 122 12.62 13.36 4.15
N HIS A 123 12.73 13.61 2.86
CA HIS A 123 12.06 12.82 1.84
C HIS A 123 12.66 11.42 1.74
N ASN A 124 13.99 11.32 1.72
CA ASN A 124 14.69 10.03 1.72
C ASN A 124 14.33 9.15 2.93
N ILE A 125 14.27 9.73 4.13
CA ILE A 125 13.87 9.00 5.34
C ILE A 125 12.43 8.50 5.22
N ARG A 126 11.53 9.34 4.73
CA ARG A 126 10.13 8.97 4.51
C ARG A 126 10.02 7.81 3.51
N VAL A 127 10.69 7.90 2.37
CA VAL A 127 10.72 6.85 1.33
C VAL A 127 11.27 5.54 1.92
N GLN A 128 12.38 5.59 2.64
CA GLN A 128 12.97 4.40 3.27
C GLN A 128 12.01 3.72 4.25
N ILE A 129 11.33 4.48 5.10
CA ILE A 129 10.39 3.90 6.08
C ILE A 129 9.13 3.38 5.38
N GLN A 130 8.57 4.14 4.45
CA GLN A 130 7.30 3.82 3.80
C GLN A 130 7.45 2.73 2.73
N GLU A 131 8.44 2.85 1.84
CA GLU A 131 8.64 1.86 0.79
C GLU A 131 9.39 0.64 1.30
N SER A 132 10.63 0.82 1.72
CA SER A 132 11.49 -0.34 2.04
C SER A 132 10.97 -1.11 3.25
N GLY A 133 10.56 -0.42 4.32
CA GLY A 133 10.09 -1.06 5.55
C GLY A 133 8.74 -1.78 5.39
N LEU A 134 7.79 -1.17 4.65
CA LEU A 134 6.47 -1.75 4.46
C LEU A 134 6.50 -2.89 3.44
N LEU A 135 7.16 -2.67 2.29
CA LEU A 135 7.24 -3.68 1.23
C LEU A 135 8.10 -4.88 1.64
N ALA A 136 9.16 -4.68 2.44
CA ALA A 136 9.92 -5.78 3.02
C ALA A 136 9.09 -6.68 3.95
N ALA A 137 8.04 -6.13 4.58
CA ALA A 137 7.13 -6.89 5.42
C ALA A 137 6.09 -7.70 4.61
N ALA A 138 5.97 -7.50 3.30
CA ALA A 138 5.00 -8.20 2.46
C ALA A 138 5.21 -9.72 2.42
N ASP A 139 4.13 -10.48 2.38
CA ASP A 139 4.15 -11.91 2.06
C ASP A 139 4.22 -12.15 0.55
N GLY A 140 3.75 -11.20 -0.25
CA GLY A 140 3.83 -11.21 -1.71
C GLY A 140 3.67 -9.82 -2.30
N ILE A 141 4.27 -9.58 -3.45
CA ILE A 141 4.22 -8.31 -4.17
C ILE A 141 3.88 -8.56 -5.64
N ILE A 142 2.96 -7.77 -6.14
CA ILE A 142 2.59 -7.71 -7.55
C ILE A 142 3.20 -6.43 -8.12
N ALA A 143 4.20 -6.59 -9.00
CA ALA A 143 4.88 -5.50 -9.69
C ALA A 143 4.35 -5.36 -11.13
N HIS A 144 4.26 -4.14 -11.65
CA HIS A 144 3.75 -3.90 -13.01
C HIS A 144 4.64 -4.49 -14.10
N ASN A 145 5.95 -4.44 -13.92
CA ASN A 145 6.89 -4.84 -14.97
C ASN A 145 8.21 -5.40 -14.38
N PRO A 146 9.05 -6.02 -15.21
CA PRO A 146 10.33 -6.59 -14.79
C PRO A 146 11.32 -5.56 -14.22
N ILE A 147 11.29 -4.30 -14.68
CA ILE A 147 12.17 -3.23 -14.16
C ILE A 147 11.81 -2.93 -12.71
N MET A 148 10.52 -2.77 -12.41
CA MET A 148 10.05 -2.56 -11.04
C MET A 148 10.41 -3.75 -10.14
N LYS A 149 10.27 -4.98 -10.65
CA LYS A 149 10.72 -6.19 -9.94
C LYS A 149 12.22 -6.13 -9.63
N SER A 150 13.06 -5.78 -10.60
CA SER A 150 14.51 -5.66 -10.40
C SER A 150 14.85 -4.65 -9.29
N VAL A 151 14.23 -3.47 -9.32
CA VAL A 151 14.43 -2.44 -8.29
C VAL A 151 14.04 -2.93 -6.89
N LEU A 152 12.97 -3.69 -6.78
CA LEU A 152 12.54 -4.27 -5.49
C LEU A 152 13.52 -5.32 -4.99
N VAL A 153 14.07 -6.14 -5.87
CA VAL A 153 15.12 -7.13 -5.55
C VAL A 153 16.40 -6.43 -5.09
N ASP A 154 16.82 -5.37 -5.78
CA ASP A 154 18.01 -4.56 -5.41
C ASP A 154 17.84 -3.89 -4.04
N LYS A 155 16.60 -3.66 -3.62
CA LYS A 155 16.25 -3.19 -2.26
C LYS A 155 16.18 -4.31 -1.21
N GLY A 156 16.54 -5.54 -1.57
CA GLY A 156 16.62 -6.68 -0.66
C GLY A 156 15.31 -7.45 -0.47
N ILE A 157 14.30 -7.25 -1.32
CA ILE A 157 13.08 -8.06 -1.30
C ILE A 157 13.34 -9.35 -2.07
N ALA A 158 13.03 -10.50 -1.47
CA ALA A 158 13.26 -11.79 -2.08
C ALA A 158 12.48 -11.94 -3.40
N ALA A 159 13.16 -12.37 -4.46
CA ALA A 159 12.62 -12.40 -5.83
C ALA A 159 11.43 -13.35 -6.00
N ASP A 160 11.35 -14.41 -5.17
CA ASP A 160 10.26 -15.38 -5.13
C ASP A 160 8.96 -14.82 -4.56
N LYS A 161 9.05 -13.72 -3.79
CA LYS A 161 7.87 -12.98 -3.31
C LYS A 161 7.28 -12.03 -4.35
N ILE A 162 7.97 -11.78 -5.48
CA ILE A 162 7.59 -10.76 -6.44
C ILE A 162 7.13 -11.40 -7.75
N VAL A 163 5.85 -11.19 -8.07
CA VAL A 163 5.27 -11.52 -9.37
C VAL A 163 5.24 -10.25 -10.24
N SER A 164 5.72 -10.35 -11.49
CA SER A 164 5.61 -9.27 -12.47
C SER A 164 4.46 -9.58 -13.43
N LEU A 165 3.56 -8.63 -13.63
CA LEU A 165 2.39 -8.79 -14.50
C LEU A 165 2.68 -8.54 -15.98
N GLY A 166 3.80 -7.86 -16.31
CA GLY A 166 4.07 -7.36 -17.65
C GLY A 166 3.56 -5.93 -17.86
N ILE A 167 3.28 -5.55 -19.11
CA ILE A 167 2.75 -4.23 -19.44
C ILE A 167 1.24 -4.23 -19.14
N PHE A 168 0.79 -3.27 -18.33
CA PHE A 168 -0.63 -2.97 -18.18
C PHE A 168 -1.04 -2.07 -19.33
N ASP A 169 -1.93 -2.53 -20.20
CA ASP A 169 -2.69 -1.66 -21.08
C ASP A 169 -3.84 -1.04 -20.28
N TYR A 170 -3.80 0.29 -20.18
CA TYR A 170 -4.88 1.07 -19.59
C TYR A 170 -5.91 1.46 -20.66
#